data_89802ce0b2151b8e6ecfb9e05937d788
#
_entry.id   89802ce0b2151b8e6ecfb9e05937d788
#
_cell.length_a   1.000
_cell.length_b   1.000
_cell.length_c   1.000
_cell.angle_alpha   90.00
_cell.angle_beta   90.00
_cell.angle_gamma   90.00
#
_symmetry.space_group_name_H-M   'P 1'
#
loop_
_entity.id
_entity.type
_entity.pdbx_description
1 polymer ?
#
loop_
_entity_poly.entity_id
_entity_poly.type
_entity_poly.pdbx_seq_one_letter_code
_entity_poly.pdbx_strand_id
1 'polypeptide(L)'
;DKSQMYSILELRQKVFVVEQSCAYQDLDGLDQVASHVICIQKNKIIAYARGLPPAKGSIYSTLGRILVAVEKRGAGLGRQLIKRSIENNLLEWPNRMIRISAQSYLINFYKDFGFEVKGSEYLEDGIPHTQMIQTNQLIAQNLV
;
A
#
# COMPACT_ATOMS: atom_id res chain seq x y z
N ASP A 1 -7.72 5.81 -16.88
CA ASP A 1 -7.85 7.05 -17.68
C ASP A 1 -7.49 8.28 -16.85
N LYS A 2 -7.46 9.45 -17.48
CA LYS A 2 -7.06 10.72 -16.84
C LYS A 2 -7.99 11.13 -15.71
N SER A 3 -9.28 10.86 -15.84
CA SER A 3 -10.29 11.21 -14.86
C SER A 3 -10.14 10.35 -13.59
N GLN A 4 -9.91 9.06 -13.76
CA GLN A 4 -9.62 8.17 -12.63
C GLN A 4 -8.31 8.55 -11.93
N MET A 5 -7.27 8.86 -12.69
CA MET A 5 -5.99 9.30 -12.11
C MET A 5 -6.16 10.58 -11.30
N TYR A 6 -6.90 11.55 -11.82
CA TYR A 6 -7.18 12.78 -11.07
C TYR A 6 -7.92 12.49 -9.76
N SER A 7 -8.94 11.63 -9.80
CA SER A 7 -9.70 11.24 -8.60
C SER A 7 -8.83 10.50 -7.57
N ILE A 8 -7.90 9.67 -8.03
CA ILE A 8 -6.92 9.00 -7.16
C ILE A 8 -6.06 10.06 -6.44
N LEU A 9 -5.50 11.00 -7.18
CA LEU A 9 -4.61 12.03 -6.63
C LEU A 9 -5.35 12.97 -5.68
N GLU A 10 -6.58 13.34 -6.00
CA GLU A 10 -7.45 14.14 -5.12
C GLU A 10 -7.69 13.43 -3.78
N LEU A 11 -8.05 12.14 -3.81
CA LEU A 11 -8.28 11.36 -2.61
C LEU A 11 -6.99 11.17 -1.78
N ARG A 12 -5.87 10.92 -2.42
CA ARG A 12 -4.56 10.81 -1.75
C ARG A 12 -4.19 12.12 -1.05
N GLN A 13 -4.34 13.24 -1.72
CA GLN A 13 -4.07 14.56 -1.11
C GLN A 13 -4.99 14.82 0.08
N LYS A 14 -6.27 14.54 -0.07
CA LYS A 14 -7.26 14.74 1.00
C LYS A 14 -6.94 13.94 2.26
N VAL A 15 -6.51 12.69 2.11
CA VAL A 15 -6.20 11.81 3.25
C VAL A 15 -4.80 12.03 3.79
N PHE A 16 -3.78 11.95 2.95
CA PHE A 16 -2.38 11.94 3.41
C PHE A 16 -1.87 13.33 3.77
N VAL A 17 -2.31 14.37 3.08
CA VAL A 17 -1.82 15.73 3.31
C VAL A 17 -2.76 16.50 4.22
N VAL A 18 -4.03 16.61 3.85
CA VAL A 18 -5.00 17.46 4.57
C VAL A 18 -5.45 16.80 5.87
N GLU A 19 -5.99 15.58 5.83
CA GLU A 19 -6.51 14.89 7.03
C GLU A 19 -5.40 14.58 8.04
N GLN A 20 -4.26 14.08 7.59
CA GLN A 20 -3.13 13.75 8.48
C GLN A 20 -2.29 14.97 8.88
N SER A 21 -2.63 16.16 8.38
CA SER A 21 -1.87 17.40 8.64
C SER A 21 -0.37 17.23 8.38
N CYS A 22 -0.03 16.52 7.30
CA CYS A 22 1.34 16.17 6.93
C CYS A 22 1.72 16.88 5.63
N ALA A 23 2.56 17.90 5.73
CA ALA A 23 3.06 18.61 4.57
C ALA A 23 4.22 17.85 3.93
N TYR A 24 3.93 16.96 2.97
CA TYR A 24 4.94 16.25 2.19
C TYR A 24 4.53 16.19 0.72
N GLN A 25 5.48 15.87 -0.13
CA GLN A 25 5.22 15.72 -1.56
C GLN A 25 4.72 14.31 -1.86
N ASP A 26 3.41 14.15 -1.96
CA ASP A 26 2.78 12.85 -2.26
C ASP A 26 3.12 12.33 -3.66
N LEU A 27 3.19 13.22 -4.63
CA LEU A 27 3.59 12.89 -6.01
C LEU A 27 5.11 12.72 -6.07
N ASP A 28 5.56 11.47 -6.17
CA ASP A 28 6.98 11.07 -6.08
C ASP A 28 7.59 10.63 -7.42
N GLY A 29 6.84 10.80 -8.52
CA GLY A 29 7.29 10.40 -9.86
C GLY A 29 7.13 8.91 -10.17
N LEU A 30 6.57 8.12 -9.25
CA LEU A 30 6.48 6.66 -9.40
C LEU A 30 5.10 6.17 -9.86
N ASP A 31 4.12 7.07 -9.97
CA ASP A 31 2.75 6.66 -10.30
C ASP A 31 2.61 6.09 -11.72
N GLN A 32 3.49 6.47 -12.64
CA GLN A 32 3.46 6.00 -14.04
C GLN A 32 3.89 4.55 -14.19
N VAL A 33 4.73 4.04 -13.28
CA VAL A 33 5.19 2.63 -13.29
C VAL A 33 4.45 1.77 -12.29
N ALA A 34 3.57 2.38 -11.51
CA ALA A 34 2.84 1.72 -10.44
C ALA A 34 1.65 0.91 -10.96
N SER A 35 1.27 -0.10 -10.19
CA SER A 35 -0.03 -0.76 -10.28
C SER A 35 -0.97 -0.10 -9.26
N HIS A 36 -2.18 0.24 -9.69
CA HIS A 36 -3.15 0.97 -8.89
C HIS A 36 -4.34 0.07 -8.59
N VAL A 37 -4.59 -0.16 -7.30
CA VAL A 37 -5.78 -0.88 -6.84
C VAL A 37 -6.78 0.14 -6.32
N ILE A 38 -7.97 0.16 -6.89
CA ILE A 38 -9.03 1.10 -6.54
C ILE A 38 -10.32 0.36 -6.18
N CYS A 39 -11.05 0.91 -5.23
CA CYS A 39 -12.42 0.52 -4.96
C CYS A 39 -13.35 1.67 -5.35
N ILE A 40 -14.31 1.39 -6.21
CA ILE A 40 -15.26 2.37 -6.72
C ILE A 40 -16.66 2.05 -6.17
N GLN A 41 -17.33 3.06 -5.65
CA GLN A 41 -18.73 2.99 -5.24
C GLN A 41 -19.45 4.25 -5.76
N LYS A 42 -20.57 4.05 -6.47
CA LYS A 42 -21.35 5.15 -7.05
C LYS A 42 -20.50 6.15 -7.84
N ASN A 43 -19.63 5.64 -8.71
CA ASN A 43 -18.70 6.40 -9.54
C ASN A 43 -17.64 7.23 -8.75
N LYS A 44 -17.45 6.96 -7.46
CA LYS A 44 -16.42 7.59 -6.64
C LYS A 44 -15.38 6.57 -6.20
N ILE A 45 -14.12 6.95 -6.22
CA ILE A 45 -13.04 6.15 -5.62
C ILE A 45 -13.12 6.34 -4.10
N ILE A 46 -13.31 5.24 -3.38
CA ILE A 46 -13.47 5.23 -1.92
C ILE A 46 -12.33 4.54 -1.20
N ALA A 47 -11.48 3.82 -1.90
CA ALA A 47 -10.28 3.20 -1.36
C ALA A 47 -9.22 3.05 -2.45
N TYR A 48 -7.97 3.09 -2.05
CA TYR A 48 -6.84 3.08 -2.96
C TYR A 48 -5.62 2.43 -2.33
N ALA A 49 -4.84 1.73 -3.15
CA ALA A 49 -3.49 1.27 -2.80
C ALA A 49 -2.61 1.29 -4.04
N ARG A 50 -1.31 1.49 -3.83
CA ARG A 50 -0.31 1.53 -4.89
C ARG A 50 0.70 0.41 -4.73
N GLY A 51 0.84 -0.43 -5.76
CA GLY A 51 1.94 -1.38 -5.89
C GLY A 51 3.06 -0.81 -6.74
N LEU A 52 4.30 -1.02 -6.35
CA LEU A 52 5.47 -0.62 -7.13
C LEU A 52 6.31 -1.84 -7.51
N PRO A 53 6.90 -1.83 -8.73
CA PRO A 53 7.79 -2.89 -9.15
C PRO A 53 9.03 -2.96 -8.27
N PRO A 54 9.71 -4.13 -8.23
CA PRO A 54 10.99 -4.24 -7.55
C PRO A 54 12.01 -3.26 -8.14
N ALA A 55 12.73 -2.56 -7.27
CA ALA A 55 13.90 -1.82 -7.70
C ALA A 55 14.96 -2.78 -8.27
N LYS A 56 15.86 -2.27 -9.12
CA LYS A 56 16.91 -3.09 -9.74
C LYS A 56 17.68 -3.87 -8.67
N GLY A 57 17.71 -5.20 -8.81
CA GLY A 57 18.39 -6.09 -7.88
C GLY A 57 17.61 -6.40 -6.59
N SER A 58 16.40 -5.85 -6.41
CA SER A 58 15.57 -6.14 -5.24
C SER A 58 14.69 -7.37 -5.45
N ILE A 59 14.53 -8.14 -4.39
CA ILE A 59 13.56 -9.25 -4.34
C ILE A 59 12.17 -8.79 -3.88
N TYR A 60 12.00 -7.50 -3.57
CA TYR A 60 10.77 -6.96 -3.03
C TYR A 60 10.05 -6.09 -4.05
N SER A 61 8.77 -6.40 -4.32
CA SER A 61 7.80 -5.40 -4.74
C SER A 61 7.34 -4.62 -3.50
N THR A 62 6.79 -3.44 -3.67
CA THR A 62 6.29 -2.66 -2.54
C THR A 62 4.80 -2.40 -2.67
N LEU A 63 4.15 -2.25 -1.54
CA LEU A 63 2.77 -1.84 -1.43
C LEU A 63 2.71 -0.62 -0.51
N GLY A 64 2.04 0.43 -0.94
CA GLY A 64 1.96 1.67 -0.18
C GLY A 64 0.80 2.55 -0.62
N ARG A 65 0.76 3.78 -0.13
CA ARG A 65 -0.33 4.73 -0.40
C ARG A 65 -1.71 4.13 -0.12
N ILE A 66 -1.81 3.31 0.92
CA ILE A 66 -3.02 2.58 1.30
C ILE A 66 -3.94 3.52 2.04
N LEU A 67 -5.15 3.70 1.53
CA LEU A 67 -6.14 4.56 2.18
C LEU A 67 -7.57 4.09 1.94
N VAL A 68 -8.42 4.43 2.89
CA VAL A 68 -9.89 4.34 2.77
C VAL A 68 -10.43 5.73 3.06
N ALA A 69 -11.37 6.20 2.23
CA ALA A 69 -12.06 7.47 2.46
C ALA A 69 -12.70 7.49 3.85
N VAL A 70 -12.59 8.62 4.56
CA VAL A 70 -12.99 8.71 5.98
C VAL A 70 -14.42 8.24 6.23
N GLU A 71 -15.34 8.59 5.33
CA GLU A 71 -16.76 8.23 5.41
C GLU A 71 -17.05 6.74 5.16
N LYS A 72 -16.05 5.97 4.73
CA LYS A 72 -16.17 4.53 4.42
C LYS A 72 -15.39 3.63 5.36
N ARG A 73 -14.79 4.19 6.40
CA ARG A 73 -14.03 3.43 7.41
C ARG A 73 -14.96 2.69 8.36
N GLY A 74 -14.44 1.63 8.98
CA GLY A 74 -15.17 0.84 9.99
C GLY A 74 -16.07 -0.27 9.44
N ALA A 75 -16.10 -0.51 8.12
CA ALA A 75 -16.92 -1.54 7.47
C ALA A 75 -16.10 -2.70 6.88
N GLY A 76 -14.83 -2.83 7.22
CA GLY A 76 -13.95 -3.90 6.71
C GLY A 76 -13.38 -3.65 5.32
N LEU A 77 -13.59 -2.48 4.72
CA LEU A 77 -13.09 -2.16 3.39
C LEU A 77 -11.56 -2.16 3.32
N GLY A 78 -10.90 -1.68 4.39
CA GLY A 78 -9.44 -1.69 4.48
C GLY A 78 -8.86 -3.10 4.39
N ARG A 79 -9.48 -4.07 5.04
CA ARG A 79 -9.06 -5.48 4.99
C ARG A 79 -9.22 -6.06 3.57
N GLN A 80 -10.32 -5.77 2.91
CA GLN A 80 -10.55 -6.19 1.52
C GLN A 80 -9.54 -5.55 0.58
N LEU A 81 -9.26 -4.26 0.76
CA LEU A 81 -8.26 -3.53 -0.02
C LEU A 81 -6.87 -4.16 0.11
N ILE A 82 -6.41 -4.46 1.33
CA ILE A 82 -5.11 -5.10 1.56
C ILE A 82 -5.04 -6.46 0.88
N LYS A 83 -6.06 -7.29 1.05
CA LYS A 83 -6.11 -8.61 0.41
C LYS A 83 -5.99 -8.50 -1.11
N ARG A 84 -6.79 -7.65 -1.74
CA ARG A 84 -6.75 -7.43 -3.19
C ARG A 84 -5.41 -6.86 -3.66
N SER A 85 -4.82 -5.97 -2.87
CA SER A 85 -3.53 -5.36 -3.20
C SER A 85 -2.39 -6.37 -3.13
N ILE A 86 -2.41 -7.28 -2.16
CA ILE A 86 -1.46 -8.40 -2.08
C ILE A 86 -1.60 -9.30 -3.31
N GLU A 87 -2.82 -9.73 -3.62
CA GLU A 87 -3.10 -10.55 -4.81
C GLU A 87 -2.59 -9.87 -6.08
N ASN A 88 -2.87 -8.59 -6.24
CA ASN A 88 -2.42 -7.81 -7.39
C ASN A 88 -0.89 -7.73 -7.49
N ASN A 89 -0.19 -7.44 -6.38
CA ASN A 89 1.28 -7.40 -6.39
C ASN A 89 1.88 -8.76 -6.79
N LEU A 90 1.30 -9.85 -6.31
CA LEU A 90 1.78 -11.20 -6.65
C LEU A 90 1.54 -11.56 -8.11
N LEU A 91 0.48 -11.03 -8.73
CA LEU A 91 0.20 -11.22 -10.16
C LEU A 91 1.12 -10.36 -11.05
N GLU A 92 1.32 -9.09 -10.67
CA GLU A 92 2.14 -8.15 -11.43
C GLU A 92 3.63 -8.50 -11.36
N TRP A 93 4.10 -8.92 -10.19
CA TRP A 93 5.51 -9.24 -9.95
C TRP A 93 5.64 -10.61 -9.29
N PRO A 94 5.45 -11.69 -10.06
CA PRO A 94 5.55 -13.06 -9.53
C PRO A 94 6.96 -13.34 -9.00
N ASN A 95 7.04 -14.21 -8.00
CA ASN A 95 8.30 -14.59 -7.33
C ASN A 95 8.99 -13.42 -6.61
N ARG A 96 8.23 -12.41 -6.17
CA ARG A 96 8.72 -11.31 -5.34
C ARG A 96 7.99 -11.29 -4.00
N MET A 97 8.73 -11.02 -2.95
CA MET A 97 8.14 -10.72 -1.64
C MET A 97 7.55 -9.32 -1.66
N ILE A 98 6.61 -9.06 -0.78
CA ILE A 98 6.00 -7.73 -0.66
C ILE A 98 6.55 -7.04 0.58
N ARG A 99 7.05 -5.81 0.40
CA ARG A 99 7.53 -4.95 1.47
C ARG A 99 6.60 -3.77 1.64
N ILE A 100 6.31 -3.43 2.89
CA ILE A 100 5.55 -2.24 3.26
C ILE A 100 6.32 -1.42 4.29
N SER A 101 6.09 -0.11 4.28
CA SER A 101 6.46 0.80 5.36
C SER A 101 5.18 1.11 6.13
N ALA A 102 4.94 0.37 7.19
CA ALA A 102 3.70 0.47 7.96
C ALA A 102 3.81 1.55 9.02
N GLN A 103 2.78 2.37 9.18
CA GLN A 103 2.66 3.18 10.38
C GLN A 103 2.64 2.23 11.59
N SER A 104 3.50 2.48 12.59
CA SER A 104 3.79 1.50 13.65
C SER A 104 2.56 1.07 14.44
N TYR A 105 1.54 1.92 14.57
CA TYR A 105 0.30 1.55 15.25
C TYR A 105 -0.54 0.51 14.48
N LEU A 106 -0.24 0.25 13.20
CA LEU A 106 -0.94 -0.72 12.36
C LEU A 106 -0.22 -2.07 12.24
N ILE A 107 0.86 -2.30 12.99
CA ILE A 107 1.64 -3.55 12.89
C ILE A 107 0.74 -4.78 13.07
N ASN A 108 -0.11 -4.80 14.08
CA ASN A 108 -0.99 -5.95 14.33
C ASN A 108 -2.01 -6.16 13.21
N PHE A 109 -2.50 -5.08 12.63
CA PHE A 109 -3.39 -5.14 11.46
C PHE A 109 -2.70 -5.84 10.28
N TYR A 110 -1.46 -5.46 9.96
CA TYR A 110 -0.73 -6.08 8.85
C TYR A 110 -0.27 -7.50 9.14
N LYS A 111 -0.01 -7.84 10.41
CA LYS A 111 0.29 -9.23 10.80
C LYS A 111 -0.83 -10.20 10.43
N ASP A 112 -2.08 -9.78 10.46
CA ASP A 112 -3.22 -10.61 10.06
C ASP A 112 -3.16 -11.04 8.59
N PHE A 113 -2.38 -10.34 7.77
CA PHE A 113 -2.17 -10.64 6.34
C PHE A 113 -0.83 -11.32 6.05
N GLY A 114 -0.14 -11.80 7.08
CA GLY A 114 1.11 -12.52 6.94
C GLY A 114 2.35 -11.64 6.85
N PHE A 115 2.25 -10.35 7.15
CA PHE A 115 3.41 -9.46 7.24
C PHE A 115 4.12 -9.64 8.58
N GLU A 116 5.45 -9.63 8.53
CA GLU A 116 6.33 -9.71 9.69
C GLU A 116 7.21 -8.46 9.77
N VAL A 117 7.49 -8.00 10.99
CA VAL A 117 8.37 -6.86 11.23
C VAL A 117 9.78 -7.17 10.79
N LYS A 118 10.41 -6.24 10.08
CA LYS A 118 11.82 -6.30 9.71
C LYS A 118 12.51 -4.98 10.07
N GLY A 119 13.46 -5.07 10.99
CA GLY A 119 14.24 -3.91 11.45
C GLY A 119 13.56 -3.12 12.56
N SER A 120 14.13 -1.95 12.85
CA SER A 120 13.69 -1.07 13.92
C SER A 120 12.71 -0.03 13.43
N GLU A 121 11.92 0.54 14.34
CA GLU A 121 11.07 1.70 14.06
C GLU A 121 11.90 2.89 13.58
N TYR A 122 11.37 3.65 12.64
CA TYR A 122 11.96 4.87 12.11
C TYR A 122 10.87 5.93 11.87
N LEU A 123 11.28 7.17 11.75
CA LEU A 123 10.36 8.26 11.42
C LEU A 123 10.30 8.46 9.91
N GLU A 124 9.09 8.51 9.37
CA GLU A 124 8.79 8.87 7.99
C GLU A 124 7.79 10.04 8.02
N ASP A 125 8.22 11.20 7.54
CA ASP A 125 7.45 12.45 7.65
C ASP A 125 6.99 12.75 9.08
N GLY A 126 7.85 12.46 10.07
CA GLY A 126 7.57 12.67 11.50
C GLY A 126 6.64 11.64 12.14
N ILE A 127 6.19 10.64 11.41
CA ILE A 127 5.30 9.59 11.89
C ILE A 127 6.09 8.30 12.10
N PRO A 128 5.94 7.61 13.26
CA PRO A 128 6.60 6.32 13.48
C PRO A 128 6.15 5.26 12.48
N HIS A 129 7.12 4.67 11.80
CA HIS A 129 6.91 3.62 10.81
C HIS A 129 7.79 2.41 11.14
N THR A 130 7.35 1.25 10.69
CA THR A 130 8.07 -0.01 10.80
C THR A 130 8.02 -0.73 9.46
N GLN A 131 9.17 -1.18 8.97
CA GLN A 131 9.22 -1.99 7.77
C GLN A 131 8.65 -3.38 8.07
N MET A 132 7.78 -3.86 7.19
CA MET A 132 7.23 -5.20 7.28
C MET A 132 7.34 -5.92 5.94
N ILE A 133 7.48 -7.24 5.98
CA ILE A 133 7.65 -8.09 4.81
C ILE A 133 6.64 -9.22 4.89
N GLN A 134 5.95 -9.44 3.76
CA GLN A 134 5.17 -10.65 3.57
C GLN A 134 5.97 -11.64 2.73
N THR A 135 6.23 -12.82 3.30
CA THR A 135 6.74 -13.95 2.57
C THR A 135 5.57 -14.73 1.99
N ASN A 136 5.50 -14.86 0.68
CA ASN A 136 4.53 -15.74 0.07
C ASN A 136 5.00 -17.19 0.26
N GLN A 137 4.19 -18.02 0.92
CA GLN A 137 4.50 -19.46 1.12
C GLN A 137 4.73 -20.19 -0.21
N LEU A 138 4.05 -19.78 -1.29
CA LEU A 138 4.27 -20.33 -2.63
C LEU A 138 5.66 -20.00 -3.19
N ILE A 139 6.19 -18.82 -2.87
CA ILE A 139 7.56 -18.45 -3.25
C ILE A 139 8.58 -19.27 -2.46
N ALA A 140 8.35 -19.46 -1.17
CA ALA A 140 9.22 -20.27 -0.31
C ALA A 140 9.30 -21.73 -0.78
N GLN A 141 8.23 -22.30 -1.30
CA GLN A 141 8.21 -23.66 -1.86
C GLN A 141 8.98 -23.77 -3.18
N ASN A 142 9.11 -22.70 -3.94
CA ASN A 142 9.84 -22.68 -5.22
C ASN A 142 11.31 -22.26 -5.07
N LEU A 143 11.75 -21.85 -3.89
CA LEU A 143 13.13 -21.47 -3.58
C LEU A 143 13.93 -22.61 -2.91
N VAL A 144 13.29 -23.75 -2.71
CA VAL A 144 13.91 -24.95 -2.13
C VAL A 144 14.34 -25.93 -3.22
#